data_5ecce9447f4480fa9de1b8b4b23011f8
#
_entry.id   5ecce9447f4480fa9de1b8b4b23011f8
#
_cell.length_a   1.000
_cell.length_b   1.000
_cell.length_c   1.000
_cell.angle_alpha   90.00
_cell.angle_beta   90.00
_cell.angle_gamma   90.00
#
_symmetry.space_group_name_H-M   'P 1'
#
loop_
_entity.id
_entity.type
_entity.pdbx_description
1 polymer ?
#
loop_
_entity_poly.entity_id
_entity_poly.type
_entity_poly.pdbx_seq_one_letter_code
_entity_poly.pdbx_strand_id
1 'polypeptide(L)'
;MVTEASERVLYVDDEPTLVFLITRALDKLGIASQGFANAQEALTAFEREPHMFTLVLTDFTMPGGMSGLELAQAVLAIRPEAKVVIATGAIDPSDARRAAAVGVRKVIQKPAKVPEMARLVSELLRELA
;
A
#
# COMPACT_ATOMS: atom_id res chain seq x y z
N MET A 1 -22.73 -13.89 -0.38
CA MET A 1 -22.31 -13.60 -0.37
C MET A 1 -21.27 -13.24 -0.72
N VAL A 2 -20.77 -13.16 -0.87
CA VAL A 2 -19.82 -12.84 -1.05
C VAL A 2 -19.09 -11.78 -1.09
N THR A 3 -18.55 -11.59 -0.61
CA THR A 3 -17.93 -10.39 -0.55
C THR A 3 -16.47 -10.39 -0.38
N GLU A 4 -15.85 -11.54 -0.27
CA GLU A 4 -14.40 -11.57 -0.28
C GLU A 4 -13.86 -11.03 -1.56
N ALA A 5 -14.62 -11.11 -2.63
CA ALA A 5 -14.21 -10.60 -3.91
C ALA A 5 -14.02 -9.08 -3.90
N SER A 6 -14.63 -8.39 -2.93
CA SER A 6 -14.49 -6.95 -2.86
C SER A 6 -13.31 -6.51 -2.02
N GLU A 7 -12.70 -7.42 -1.27
CA GLU A 7 -11.54 -7.07 -0.45
C GLU A 7 -10.26 -7.17 -1.25
N ARG A 8 -9.45 -6.12 -1.22
CA ARG A 8 -8.23 -6.11 -2.00
C ARG A 8 -7.17 -5.23 -1.38
N VAL A 9 -5.94 -5.41 -1.88
CA VAL A 9 -4.79 -4.61 -1.50
C VAL A 9 -4.67 -3.45 -2.49
N LEU A 10 -4.44 -2.25 -1.96
CA LEU A 10 -4.11 -1.09 -2.78
C LEU A 10 -2.60 -0.96 -2.80
N TYR A 11 -1.98 -1.11 -3.97
CA TYR A 11 -0.53 -1.05 -4.11
C TYR A 11 -0.13 0.16 -4.94
N VAL A 12 0.78 0.98 -4.41
CA VAL A 12 1.16 2.24 -5.05
C VAL A 12 2.67 2.34 -5.16
N ASP A 13 3.17 2.53 -6.38
CA ASP A 13 4.59 2.61 -6.66
C ASP A 13 4.75 3.43 -7.94
N ASP A 14 5.73 4.33 -7.99
CA ASP A 14 5.87 5.22 -9.14
C ASP A 14 6.47 4.55 -10.37
N GLU A 15 6.80 3.26 -10.30
CA GLU A 15 7.27 2.50 -11.46
C GLU A 15 6.15 1.63 -12.01
N PRO A 16 5.55 2.00 -13.15
CA PRO A 16 4.41 1.24 -13.68
C PRO A 16 4.71 -0.24 -13.96
N THR A 17 5.93 -0.55 -14.41
CA THR A 17 6.31 -1.93 -14.65
C THR A 17 6.28 -2.73 -13.36
N LEU A 18 6.76 -2.15 -12.27
CA LEU A 18 6.77 -2.82 -10.99
C LEU A 18 5.35 -3.00 -10.46
N VAL A 19 4.49 -2.00 -10.63
CA VAL A 19 3.08 -2.12 -10.26
C VAL A 19 2.45 -3.31 -10.97
N PHE A 20 2.69 -3.42 -12.27
CA PHE A 20 2.16 -4.53 -13.06
C PHE A 20 2.64 -5.89 -12.54
N LEU A 21 3.96 -6.00 -12.31
CA LEU A 21 4.55 -7.27 -11.89
C LEU A 21 4.08 -7.68 -10.48
N ILE A 22 3.99 -6.73 -9.57
CA ILE A 22 3.56 -7.01 -8.20
C ILE A 22 2.10 -7.43 -8.17
N THR A 23 1.22 -6.71 -8.87
CA THR A 23 -0.20 -7.08 -8.87
C THR A 23 -0.42 -8.43 -9.51
N ARG A 24 0.38 -8.78 -10.56
CA ARG A 24 0.31 -10.10 -11.15
C ARG A 24 0.78 -11.18 -10.17
N ALA A 25 1.86 -10.91 -9.44
CA ALA A 25 2.36 -11.87 -8.46
C ALA A 25 1.35 -12.09 -7.33
N LEU A 26 0.68 -11.03 -6.90
CA LEU A 26 -0.37 -11.14 -5.88
C LEU A 26 -1.53 -11.98 -6.38
N ASP A 27 -1.92 -11.77 -7.63
CA ASP A 27 -3.01 -12.53 -8.23
C ASP A 27 -2.71 -14.03 -8.20
N LYS A 28 -1.46 -14.41 -8.48
CA LYS A 28 -1.05 -15.81 -8.45
C LYS A 28 -1.13 -16.40 -7.04
N LEU A 29 -1.05 -15.58 -6.03
CA LEU A 29 -1.21 -16.02 -4.63
C LEU A 29 -2.67 -15.97 -4.17
N GLY A 30 -3.59 -15.64 -5.06
CA GLY A 30 -4.99 -15.52 -4.71
C GLY A 30 -5.34 -14.24 -3.97
N ILE A 31 -4.48 -13.23 -4.05
CA ILE A 31 -4.68 -11.95 -3.37
C ILE A 31 -5.15 -10.91 -4.38
N ALA A 32 -6.39 -10.45 -4.22
CA ALA A 32 -6.93 -9.41 -5.09
C ALA A 32 -6.23 -8.08 -4.79
N SER A 33 -5.86 -7.34 -5.82
CA SER A 33 -5.17 -6.07 -5.64
C SER A 33 -5.53 -5.09 -6.76
N GLN A 34 -5.32 -3.82 -6.46
CA GLN A 34 -5.38 -2.75 -7.46
C GLN A 34 -4.11 -1.94 -7.33
N GLY A 35 -3.44 -1.71 -8.46
CA GLY A 35 -2.17 -1.02 -8.47
C GLY A 35 -2.28 0.33 -9.16
N PHE A 36 -1.52 1.29 -8.66
CA PHE A 36 -1.48 2.64 -9.23
C PHE A 36 -0.04 3.14 -9.26
N ALA A 37 0.28 3.91 -10.29
CA ALA A 37 1.62 4.45 -10.46
C ALA A 37 1.79 5.83 -9.85
N ASN A 38 0.74 6.37 -9.24
CA ASN A 38 0.85 7.62 -8.49
C ASN A 38 -0.18 7.65 -7.37
N ALA A 39 0.12 8.45 -6.35
CA ALA A 39 -0.70 8.50 -5.16
C ALA A 39 -2.06 9.16 -5.41
N GLN A 40 -2.13 10.10 -6.33
CA GLN A 40 -3.36 10.82 -6.61
C GLN A 40 -4.45 9.88 -7.11
N GLU A 41 -4.09 9.02 -8.07
CA GLU A 41 -5.03 8.04 -8.61
C GLU A 41 -5.41 7.00 -7.56
N ALA A 42 -4.43 6.59 -6.74
CA ALA A 42 -4.71 5.66 -5.66
C ALA A 42 -5.68 6.24 -4.66
N LEU A 43 -5.51 7.51 -4.32
CA LEU A 43 -6.42 8.18 -3.39
C LEU A 43 -7.83 8.26 -3.95
N THR A 44 -7.96 8.56 -5.24
CA THR A 44 -9.26 8.61 -5.89
C THR A 44 -9.98 7.26 -5.80
N ALA A 45 -9.25 6.16 -6.01
CA ALA A 45 -9.81 4.82 -5.90
C ALA A 45 -10.25 4.54 -4.46
N PHE A 46 -9.41 4.93 -3.49
CA PHE A 46 -9.74 4.72 -2.09
C PHE A 46 -10.96 5.52 -1.66
N GLU A 47 -11.07 6.76 -2.12
CA GLU A 47 -12.20 7.64 -1.79
C GLU A 47 -13.53 7.05 -2.26
N ARG A 48 -13.51 6.39 -3.40
CA ARG A 48 -14.72 5.80 -3.96
C ARG A 48 -15.23 4.62 -3.15
N GLU A 49 -14.31 3.78 -2.66
CA GLU A 49 -14.68 2.55 -1.96
C GLU A 49 -13.72 2.28 -0.81
N PRO A 50 -13.77 3.11 0.24
CA PRO A 50 -12.74 3.01 1.31
C PRO A 50 -12.78 1.69 2.07
N HIS A 51 -13.92 1.00 2.08
CA HIS A 51 -14.02 -0.28 2.80
C HIS A 51 -13.60 -1.47 1.98
N MET A 52 -13.30 -1.26 0.70
CA MET A 52 -12.87 -2.33 -0.18
C MET A 52 -11.41 -2.75 0.08
N PHE A 53 -10.60 -1.83 0.59
CA PHE A 53 -9.17 -2.08 0.71
C PHE A 53 -8.80 -2.54 2.11
N THR A 54 -8.27 -3.78 2.20
CA THR A 54 -7.84 -4.36 3.47
C THR A 54 -6.44 -3.93 3.85
N LEU A 55 -5.66 -3.46 2.87
CA LEU A 55 -4.29 -3.00 3.10
C LEU A 55 -3.95 -1.97 2.04
N VAL A 56 -3.33 -0.88 2.46
CA VAL A 56 -2.76 0.11 1.55
C VAL A 56 -1.25 0.04 1.72
N LEU A 57 -0.56 -0.33 0.66
CA LEU A 57 0.91 -0.42 0.65
C LEU A 57 1.42 0.55 -0.39
N THR A 58 2.19 1.54 0.06
CA THR A 58 2.68 2.59 -0.83
C THR A 58 4.17 2.81 -0.64
N ASP A 59 4.85 3.21 -1.72
CA ASP A 59 6.21 3.75 -1.62
C ASP A 59 6.16 5.03 -0.82
N PHE A 60 7.26 5.32 -0.12
CA PHE A 60 7.38 6.56 0.63
C PHE A 60 7.64 7.73 -0.33
N THR A 61 8.60 7.56 -1.24
CA THR A 61 9.02 8.63 -2.15
C THR A 61 8.45 8.38 -3.54
N MET A 62 7.64 9.32 -4.01
CA MET A 62 7.09 9.29 -5.36
C MET A 62 7.22 10.68 -5.96
N PRO A 63 8.27 10.92 -6.74
CA PRO A 63 8.54 12.26 -7.24
C PRO A 63 7.44 12.76 -8.17
N GLY A 64 7.26 14.06 -8.19
CA GLY A 64 6.35 14.71 -9.11
C GLY A 64 4.91 14.79 -8.65
N GLY A 65 4.61 14.51 -7.38
CA GLY A 65 3.25 14.59 -6.91
C GLY A 65 3.15 14.28 -5.43
N MET A 66 1.98 13.74 -5.05
CA MET A 66 1.73 13.38 -3.66
C MET A 66 2.68 12.27 -3.22
N SER A 67 3.29 12.41 -2.04
CA SER A 67 4.18 11.40 -1.49
C SER A 67 3.37 10.29 -0.83
N GLY A 68 4.05 9.18 -0.49
CA GLY A 68 3.41 8.11 0.25
C GLY A 68 2.92 8.54 1.62
N LEU A 69 3.64 9.42 2.29
CA LEU A 69 3.21 9.93 3.58
C LEU A 69 1.95 10.79 3.43
N GLU A 70 1.90 11.63 2.42
CA GLU A 70 0.71 12.44 2.15
C GLU A 70 -0.49 11.57 1.80
N LEU A 71 -0.26 10.50 1.02
CA LEU A 71 -1.32 9.55 0.72
C LEU A 71 -1.82 8.87 2.00
N ALA A 72 -0.89 8.45 2.86
CA ALA A 72 -1.26 7.82 4.13
C ALA A 72 -2.11 8.76 4.97
N GLN A 73 -1.73 10.04 5.04
CA GLN A 73 -2.50 11.02 5.79
C GLN A 73 -3.92 11.16 5.25
N ALA A 74 -4.06 11.22 3.92
CA ALA A 74 -5.36 11.37 3.28
C ALA A 74 -6.23 10.13 3.49
N VAL A 75 -5.64 8.94 3.34
CA VAL A 75 -6.36 7.68 3.55
C VAL A 75 -6.86 7.58 4.98
N LEU A 76 -6.00 7.89 5.95
CA LEU A 76 -6.35 7.78 7.36
C LEU A 76 -7.33 8.86 7.81
N ALA A 77 -7.38 9.99 7.10
CA ALA A 77 -8.40 10.99 7.36
C ALA A 77 -9.79 10.50 6.94
N ILE A 78 -9.85 9.71 5.87
CA ILE A 78 -11.10 9.14 5.39
C ILE A 78 -11.54 7.97 6.26
N ARG A 79 -10.59 7.08 6.59
CA ARG A 79 -10.89 5.87 7.34
C ARG A 79 -9.77 5.64 8.37
N PRO A 80 -9.94 6.14 9.61
CA PRO A 80 -8.85 6.06 10.60
C PRO A 80 -8.38 4.66 10.94
N GLU A 81 -9.22 3.64 10.74
CA GLU A 81 -8.82 2.26 11.02
C GLU A 81 -8.17 1.58 9.80
N ALA A 82 -7.98 2.27 8.70
CA ALA A 82 -7.32 1.70 7.53
C ALA A 82 -5.91 1.22 7.88
N LYS A 83 -5.52 0.11 7.27
CA LYS A 83 -4.20 -0.46 7.51
C LYS A 83 -3.26 0.03 6.41
N VAL A 84 -2.39 0.95 6.77
CA VAL A 84 -1.46 1.57 5.82
C VAL A 84 -0.04 1.17 6.19
N VAL A 85 0.70 0.68 5.20
CA VAL A 85 2.11 0.32 5.33
C VAL A 85 2.88 1.09 4.27
N ILE A 86 4.03 1.62 4.64
CA ILE A 86 4.90 2.34 3.72
C ILE A 86 6.16 1.54 3.48
N ALA A 87 6.52 1.36 2.21
CA ALA A 87 7.75 0.69 1.81
C ALA A 87 8.76 1.73 1.34
N THR A 88 10.01 1.58 1.76
CA THR A 88 11.05 2.52 1.39
C THR A 88 12.33 1.77 1.04
N GLY A 89 13.15 2.37 0.18
CA GLY A 89 14.44 1.79 -0.19
C GLY A 89 15.43 1.79 0.97
N ALA A 90 15.31 2.76 1.87
CA ALA A 90 16.16 2.83 3.06
C ALA A 90 15.34 3.44 4.18
N ILE A 91 15.21 2.71 5.29
CA ILE A 91 14.42 3.18 6.43
C ILE A 91 15.19 4.26 7.17
N ASP A 92 14.59 5.45 7.24
CA ASP A 92 15.13 6.58 7.99
C ASP A 92 14.31 6.69 9.28
N PRO A 93 14.96 6.68 10.47
CA PRO A 93 14.21 6.75 11.72
C PRO A 93 13.29 7.97 11.83
N SER A 94 13.70 9.10 11.27
CA SER A 94 12.88 10.31 11.29
C SER A 94 11.61 10.12 10.47
N ASP A 95 11.74 9.54 9.29
CA ASP A 95 10.60 9.25 8.43
C ASP A 95 9.68 8.22 9.06
N ALA A 96 10.26 7.20 9.70
CA ALA A 96 9.47 6.18 10.37
C ALA A 96 8.64 6.79 11.52
N ARG A 97 9.23 7.74 12.27
CA ARG A 97 8.49 8.42 13.34
C ARG A 97 7.36 9.27 12.78
N ARG A 98 7.61 9.97 11.67
CA ARG A 98 6.58 10.79 11.04
C ARG A 98 5.42 9.93 10.55
N ALA A 99 5.74 8.78 9.97
CA ALA A 99 4.72 7.85 9.50
C ALA A 99 3.89 7.31 10.67
N ALA A 100 4.56 6.89 11.74
CA ALA A 100 3.87 6.38 12.91
C ALA A 100 2.96 7.44 13.53
N ALA A 101 3.40 8.70 13.53
CA ALA A 101 2.64 9.80 14.11
C ALA A 101 1.30 10.03 13.39
N VAL A 102 1.22 9.70 12.09
CA VAL A 102 -0.04 9.86 11.35
C VAL A 102 -0.87 8.58 11.32
N GLY A 103 -0.40 7.50 11.91
CA GLY A 103 -1.18 6.27 12.01
C GLY A 103 -0.78 5.14 11.08
N VAL A 104 0.34 5.28 10.39
CA VAL A 104 0.89 4.21 9.55
C VAL A 104 1.28 3.04 10.45
N ARG A 105 0.83 1.83 10.08
CA ARG A 105 1.04 0.64 10.92
C ARG A 105 2.48 0.16 10.91
N LYS A 106 3.16 0.32 9.78
CA LYS A 106 4.50 -0.22 9.62
C LYS A 106 5.24 0.51 8.52
N VAL A 107 6.55 0.70 8.70
CA VAL A 107 7.44 1.15 7.63
C VAL A 107 8.41 0.02 7.39
N ILE A 108 8.48 -0.47 6.15
CA ILE A 108 9.27 -1.64 5.82
C ILE A 108 10.34 -1.31 4.79
N GLN A 109 11.40 -2.11 4.81
CA GLN A 109 12.43 -2.06 3.77
C GLN A 109 11.86 -2.69 2.50
N LYS A 110 11.92 -1.96 1.39
CA LYS A 110 11.40 -2.46 0.12
C LYS A 110 12.24 -3.63 -0.36
N PRO A 111 11.63 -4.82 -0.60
CA PRO A 111 12.39 -5.95 -1.11
C PRO A 111 12.89 -5.70 -2.52
N ALA A 112 14.02 -6.33 -2.87
CA ALA A 112 14.63 -6.17 -4.18
C ALA A 112 13.91 -6.96 -5.27
N LYS A 113 13.19 -8.01 -4.90
CA LYS A 113 12.60 -8.92 -5.87
C LYS A 113 11.08 -8.98 -5.73
N VAL A 114 10.41 -9.12 -6.88
CA VAL A 114 8.96 -9.19 -6.95
C VAL A 114 8.38 -10.33 -6.09
N PRO A 115 8.90 -11.57 -6.16
CA PRO A 115 8.33 -12.64 -5.32
C PRO A 115 8.44 -12.35 -3.83
N GLU A 116 9.51 -11.67 -3.42
CA GLU A 116 9.69 -11.30 -2.01
C GLU A 116 8.64 -10.29 -1.58
N MET A 117 8.35 -9.31 -2.44
CA MET A 117 7.33 -8.32 -2.14
C MET A 117 5.95 -8.97 -2.04
N ALA A 118 5.62 -9.88 -2.95
CA ALA A 118 4.34 -10.56 -2.91
C ALA A 118 4.18 -11.38 -1.63
N ARG A 119 5.24 -12.08 -1.21
CA ARG A 119 5.22 -12.82 0.05
C ARG A 119 5.04 -11.91 1.25
N LEU A 120 5.73 -10.77 1.22
CA LEU A 120 5.63 -9.80 2.30
C LEU A 120 4.19 -9.27 2.43
N VAL A 121 3.54 -8.99 1.31
CA VAL A 121 2.14 -8.56 1.34
C VAL A 121 1.27 -9.64 1.98
N SER A 122 1.49 -10.90 1.62
CA SER A 122 0.75 -12.01 2.21
C SER A 122 0.93 -12.06 3.73
N GLU A 123 2.17 -11.86 4.18
CA GLU A 123 2.48 -11.84 5.61
C GLU A 123 1.82 -10.66 6.31
N LEU A 124 1.84 -9.48 5.69
CA LEU A 124 1.22 -8.29 6.27
C LEU A 124 -0.29 -8.46 6.42
N LEU A 125 -0.93 -9.10 5.45
CA LEU A 125 -2.36 -9.35 5.54
C LEU A 125 -2.70 -10.22 6.74
N ARG A 126 -1.87 -11.22 7.04
CA ARG A 126 -2.07 -12.06 8.21
C ARG A 126 -1.75 -11.32 9.50
N GLU A 127 -0.66 -10.57 9.49
CA GLU A 127 -0.14 -9.88 10.67
C GLU A 127 -1.08 -8.78 11.15
N LEU A 128 -1.68 -8.05 10.20
CA LEU A 128 -2.51 -6.89 10.50
C LEU A 128 -4.02 -7.21 10.50
N ALA A 129 -4.37 -8.46 10.29
CA ALA A 129 -5.77 -8.89 10.23
C ALA A 129 -6.52 -8.65 11.53
#